data_8eb6b1426ea5f1cfa353b34f13b9c5f0
#
_entry.id   8eb6b1426ea5f1cfa353b34f13b9c5f0
#
_cell.length_a   1.000
_cell.length_b   1.000
_cell.length_c   1.000
_cell.angle_alpha   90.00
_cell.angle_beta   90.00
_cell.angle_gamma   90.00
#
_symmetry.space_group_name_H-M   'P 1'
#
loop_
_entity.id
_entity.type
_entity.pdbx_description
1 polymer ?
#
loop_
_entity_poly.entity_id
_entity_poly.type
_entity_poly.pdbx_seq_one_letter_code
_entity_poly.pdbx_strand_id
1 'polypeptide(L)'
;LAYKDLITFGKLFSPQDFLATSTPDFHNRMSDIMLDRTKQQVAMILPRDHAKSTMAANAILHRFLFATKDNPEFICWVGEAQDQAIDNLQWVSNHIYENPAVHYYFGDLTGSKWTKTDIWLKNDCRMIAKGTSQRIRGKKQLSTRYTLIVLDDFESEGNTKTPESRQAIRNWVTAAVYPAIDFDKGGALWCNGTIVHYDSFLNNILTEYNKTRKDGTEY
;
A
#
# COMPACT_ATOMS: atom_id res chain seq x y z
N LEU A 1 14.56 12.01 12.63
CA LEU A 1 14.01 10.75 13.21
C LEU A 1 12.81 10.27 12.42
N ALA A 2 11.73 11.07 12.26
CA ALA A 2 10.51 10.69 11.55
C ALA A 2 10.71 10.21 10.10
N TYR A 3 11.75 10.66 9.41
CA TYR A 3 12.09 10.18 8.05
C TYR A 3 12.52 8.70 8.02
N LYS A 4 13.09 8.19 9.10
CA LYS A 4 13.69 6.85 9.18
C LYS A 4 12.83 5.84 9.96
N ASP A 5 11.68 6.25 10.47
CA ASP A 5 10.82 5.42 11.31
C ASP A 5 9.35 5.83 11.16
N LEU A 6 8.54 4.92 10.60
CA LEU A 6 7.11 5.17 10.36
C LEU A 6 6.31 5.30 11.65
N ILE A 7 6.76 4.71 12.75
CA ILE A 7 6.06 4.84 14.04
C ILE A 7 6.24 6.24 14.58
N THR A 8 7.48 6.75 14.59
CA THR A 8 7.77 8.15 14.97
C THR A 8 7.08 9.13 14.02
N PHE A 9 7.05 8.82 12.72
CA PHE A 9 6.33 9.62 11.74
C PHE A 9 4.82 9.65 12.04
N GLY A 10 4.21 8.49 12.29
CA GLY A 10 2.79 8.39 12.63
C GLY A 10 2.45 9.14 13.92
N LYS A 11 3.26 9.03 14.96
CA LYS A 11 3.08 9.79 16.21
C LYS A 11 3.11 11.30 16.01
N LEU A 12 3.85 11.79 15.02
CA LEU A 12 3.95 13.21 14.70
C LEU A 12 2.80 13.71 13.80
N PHE A 13 2.47 12.95 12.76
CA PHE A 13 1.53 13.40 11.71
C PHE A 13 0.13 12.80 11.83
N SER A 14 -0.05 11.68 12.54
CA SER A 14 -1.35 11.04 12.81
C SER A 14 -1.43 10.51 14.25
N PRO A 15 -1.27 11.40 15.26
CA PRO A 15 -1.20 11.00 16.66
C PRO A 15 -2.44 10.23 17.14
N GLN A 16 -3.62 10.52 16.61
CA GLN A 16 -4.86 9.81 16.92
C GLN A 16 -4.77 8.30 16.62
N ASP A 17 -4.00 7.90 15.60
CA ASP A 17 -3.86 6.50 15.20
C ASP A 17 -2.66 5.80 15.87
N PHE A 18 -1.65 6.58 16.30
CA PHE A 18 -0.36 6.03 16.76
C PHE A 18 -0.04 6.25 18.25
N LEU A 19 -0.83 7.07 18.96
CA LEU A 19 -0.63 7.33 20.39
C LEU A 19 -1.67 6.65 21.29
N ALA A 20 -2.75 6.10 20.71
CA ALA A 20 -3.85 5.52 21.49
C ALA A 20 -3.43 4.26 22.28
N THR A 21 -2.44 3.52 21.78
CA THR A 21 -1.93 2.29 22.41
C THR A 21 -0.41 2.21 22.28
N SER A 22 0.22 1.32 23.08
CA SER A 22 1.64 0.98 22.92
C SER A 22 1.86 0.32 21.56
N THR A 23 2.96 0.65 20.90
CA THR A 23 3.33 0.07 19.61
C THR A 23 3.89 -1.34 19.80
N PRO A 24 3.25 -2.40 19.28
CA PRO A 24 3.78 -3.75 19.30
C PRO A 24 5.05 -3.89 18.44
N ASP A 25 5.93 -4.84 18.78
CA ASP A 25 7.20 -5.05 18.07
C ASP A 25 7.02 -5.37 16.58
N PHE A 26 5.95 -6.07 16.22
CA PHE A 26 5.71 -6.38 14.81
C PHE A 26 5.41 -5.13 13.96
N HIS A 27 4.87 -4.04 14.54
CA HIS A 27 4.71 -2.76 13.83
C HIS A 27 6.07 -2.10 13.52
N ASN A 28 7.06 -2.25 14.39
CA ASN A 28 8.42 -1.80 14.09
C ASN A 28 9.00 -2.57 12.89
N ARG A 29 8.81 -3.89 12.83
CA ARG A 29 9.20 -4.69 11.67
C ARG A 29 8.45 -4.30 10.39
N MET A 30 7.14 -4.00 10.49
CA MET A 30 6.38 -3.47 9.35
C MET A 30 6.94 -2.13 8.87
N SER A 31 7.29 -1.22 9.80
CA SER A 31 7.94 0.04 9.49
C SER A 31 9.22 -0.15 8.70
N ASP A 32 10.11 -1.03 9.19
CA ASP A 32 11.39 -1.31 8.52
C ASP A 32 11.19 -1.87 7.10
N ILE A 33 10.26 -2.80 6.94
CA ILE A 33 9.94 -3.41 5.65
C ILE A 33 9.36 -2.36 4.66
N MET A 34 8.45 -1.50 5.13
CA MET A 34 7.79 -0.50 4.29
C MET A 34 8.72 0.65 3.89
N LEU A 35 9.71 0.96 4.72
CA LEU A 35 10.74 1.97 4.41
C LEU A 35 11.86 1.43 3.53
N ASP A 36 12.10 0.12 3.53
CA ASP A 36 13.14 -0.51 2.71
C ASP A 36 12.74 -0.55 1.23
N ARG A 37 13.27 0.38 0.46
CA ARG A 37 13.01 0.51 -0.98
C ARG A 37 13.58 -0.63 -1.83
N THR A 38 14.43 -1.48 -1.25
CA THR A 38 14.97 -2.66 -1.94
C THR A 38 13.97 -3.82 -1.97
N LYS A 39 12.98 -3.80 -1.07
CA LYS A 39 11.91 -4.80 -0.99
C LYS A 39 10.78 -4.46 -1.97
N GLN A 40 10.89 -5.00 -3.17
CA GLN A 40 9.92 -4.74 -4.24
C GLN A 40 8.65 -5.58 -4.15
N GLN A 41 8.69 -6.72 -3.47
CA GLN A 41 7.54 -7.62 -3.32
C GLN A 41 7.40 -7.99 -1.85
N VAL A 42 6.32 -7.53 -1.24
CA VAL A 42 6.07 -7.71 0.20
C VAL A 42 4.67 -8.27 0.41
N ALA A 43 4.55 -9.33 1.20
CA ALA A 43 3.29 -9.85 1.69
C ALA A 43 3.22 -9.68 3.21
N MET A 44 2.29 -8.85 3.69
CA MET A 44 1.99 -8.64 5.11
C MET A 44 0.73 -9.41 5.48
N ILE A 45 0.93 -10.66 5.87
CA ILE A 45 -0.15 -11.59 6.20
C ILE A 45 -0.31 -11.62 7.73
N LEU A 46 -1.32 -10.92 8.22
CA LEU A 46 -1.59 -10.74 9.64
C LEU A 46 -3.11 -10.92 9.90
N PRO A 47 -3.51 -11.27 11.12
CA PRO A 47 -4.94 -11.28 11.49
C PRO A 47 -5.60 -9.92 11.26
N ARG A 48 -6.94 -9.89 11.31
CA ARG A 48 -7.69 -8.63 11.30
C ARG A 48 -7.31 -7.79 12.52
N ASP A 49 -7.55 -6.50 12.44
CA ASP A 49 -7.31 -5.51 13.54
C ASP A 49 -5.84 -5.34 13.95
N HIS A 50 -4.89 -5.76 13.09
CA HIS A 50 -3.44 -5.57 13.30
C HIS A 50 -2.88 -4.34 12.56
N ALA A 51 -3.73 -3.35 12.26
CA ALA A 51 -3.38 -2.06 11.68
C ALA A 51 -2.61 -2.10 10.34
N LYS A 52 -2.76 -3.18 9.53
CA LYS A 52 -2.10 -3.32 8.22
C LYS A 52 -2.36 -2.12 7.31
N SER A 53 -3.62 -1.77 7.13
CA SER A 53 -4.06 -0.67 6.27
C SER A 53 -3.60 0.67 6.81
N THR A 54 -3.70 0.91 8.13
CA THR A 54 -3.21 2.13 8.79
C THR A 54 -1.71 2.31 8.60
N MET A 55 -0.92 1.25 8.78
CA MET A 55 0.53 1.29 8.56
C MET A 55 0.87 1.57 7.09
N ALA A 56 0.15 0.95 6.15
CA ALA A 56 0.36 1.19 4.73
C ALA A 56 -0.04 2.63 4.31
N ALA A 57 -1.16 3.15 4.82
CA ALA A 57 -1.59 4.52 4.56
C ALA A 57 -0.58 5.55 5.12
N ASN A 58 -0.07 5.30 6.33
CA ASN A 58 0.97 6.11 6.95
C ASN A 58 2.29 6.07 6.14
N ALA A 59 2.67 4.90 5.62
CA ALA A 59 3.83 4.75 4.74
C ALA A 59 3.64 5.48 3.40
N ILE A 60 2.43 5.51 2.83
CA ILE A 60 2.12 6.28 1.62
C ILE A 60 2.18 7.78 1.91
N LEU A 61 1.60 8.25 3.01
CA LEU A 61 1.72 9.64 3.42
C LEU A 61 3.20 10.04 3.56
N HIS A 62 4.01 9.22 4.23
CA HIS A 62 5.46 9.42 4.34
C HIS A 62 6.11 9.52 2.94
N ARG A 63 5.83 8.56 2.03
CA ARG A 63 6.37 8.59 0.67
C ARG A 63 6.03 9.87 -0.06
N PHE A 64 4.81 10.37 0.05
CA PHE A 64 4.37 11.61 -0.61
C PHE A 64 5.01 12.86 -0.05
N LEU A 65 5.17 12.95 1.27
CA LEU A 65 5.76 14.11 1.92
C LEU A 65 7.27 14.26 1.66
N PHE A 66 7.96 13.13 1.48
CA PHE A 66 9.40 13.11 1.19
C PHE A 66 9.75 12.90 -0.29
N ALA A 67 8.77 12.76 -1.17
CA ALA A 67 8.99 12.70 -2.60
C ALA A 67 9.33 14.08 -3.17
N THR A 68 10.15 14.08 -4.24
CA THR A 68 10.49 15.28 -4.99
C THR A 68 9.89 15.22 -6.39
N LYS A 69 9.85 16.36 -7.10
CA LYS A 69 9.40 16.42 -8.50
C LYS A 69 10.25 15.58 -9.44
N ASP A 70 11.53 15.39 -9.12
CA ASP A 70 12.44 14.56 -9.93
C ASP A 70 12.20 13.06 -9.69
N ASN A 71 11.61 12.70 -8.55
CA ASN A 71 11.27 11.33 -8.19
C ASN A 71 9.88 11.24 -7.55
N PRO A 72 8.80 11.49 -8.32
CA PRO A 72 7.44 11.48 -7.82
C PRO A 72 6.93 10.05 -7.62
N GLU A 73 6.02 9.89 -6.69
CA GLU A 73 5.34 8.60 -6.44
C GLU A 73 4.03 8.53 -7.23
N PHE A 74 3.82 7.41 -7.91
CA PHE A 74 2.55 7.06 -8.51
C PHE A 74 2.02 5.78 -7.90
N ILE A 75 1.01 5.89 -7.03
CA ILE A 75 0.54 4.82 -6.17
C ILE A 75 -0.89 4.41 -6.56
N CYS A 76 -1.14 3.09 -6.59
CA CYS A 76 -2.48 2.53 -6.69
C CYS A 76 -2.82 1.76 -5.42
N TRP A 77 -3.90 2.13 -4.76
CA TRP A 77 -4.47 1.34 -3.68
C TRP A 77 -5.64 0.51 -4.20
N VAL A 78 -5.62 -0.77 -3.91
CA VAL A 78 -6.67 -1.71 -4.32
C VAL A 78 -7.24 -2.39 -3.08
N GLY A 79 -8.54 -2.24 -2.85
CA GLY A 79 -9.31 -3.02 -1.88
C GLY A 79 -10.11 -4.14 -2.54
N GLU A 80 -10.81 -4.95 -1.77
CA GLU A 80 -11.80 -5.90 -2.33
C GLU A 80 -12.82 -5.14 -3.19
N ALA A 81 -13.50 -4.16 -2.60
CA ALA A 81 -14.32 -3.18 -3.29
C ALA A 81 -13.59 -1.85 -3.44
N GLN A 82 -13.99 -1.04 -4.42
CA GLN A 82 -13.37 0.27 -4.63
C GLN A 82 -13.62 1.21 -3.45
N ASP A 83 -14.74 1.10 -2.75
CA ASP A 83 -15.09 1.97 -1.63
C ASP A 83 -14.08 1.85 -0.48
N GLN A 84 -13.61 0.62 -0.17
CA GLN A 84 -12.55 0.41 0.83
C GLN A 84 -11.23 1.11 0.44
N ALA A 85 -10.89 1.07 -0.85
CA ALA A 85 -9.71 1.77 -1.35
C ALA A 85 -9.90 3.30 -1.33
N ILE A 86 -11.14 3.78 -1.50
CA ILE A 86 -11.49 5.20 -1.38
C ILE A 86 -11.29 5.68 0.05
N ASP A 87 -11.70 4.91 1.06
CA ASP A 87 -11.54 5.29 2.47
C ASP A 87 -10.06 5.49 2.83
N ASN A 88 -9.18 4.60 2.37
CA ASN A 88 -7.73 4.74 2.59
C ASN A 88 -7.12 5.92 1.81
N LEU A 89 -7.56 6.15 0.56
CA LEU A 89 -7.15 7.33 -0.21
C LEU A 89 -7.62 8.61 0.50
N GLN A 90 -8.83 8.61 1.03
CA GLN A 90 -9.42 9.74 1.74
C GLN A 90 -8.66 10.04 3.05
N TRP A 91 -8.23 8.99 3.79
CA TRP A 91 -7.37 9.16 4.95
C TRP A 91 -6.07 9.89 4.57
N VAL A 92 -5.38 9.45 3.52
CA VAL A 92 -4.15 10.11 3.03
C VAL A 92 -4.43 11.54 2.56
N SER A 93 -5.51 11.74 1.80
CA SER A 93 -5.87 13.06 1.26
C SER A 93 -6.21 14.07 2.35
N ASN A 94 -6.93 13.65 3.40
CA ASN A 94 -7.27 14.52 4.54
C ASN A 94 -6.02 14.95 5.31
N HIS A 95 -5.04 14.03 5.51
CA HIS A 95 -3.77 14.39 6.15
C HIS A 95 -2.97 15.41 5.31
N ILE A 96 -3.02 15.33 3.99
CA ILE A 96 -2.34 16.30 3.12
C ILE A 96 -3.09 17.64 3.14
N TYR A 97 -4.43 17.63 3.14
CA TYR A 97 -5.25 18.83 2.97
C TYR A 97 -5.52 19.56 4.28
N GLU A 98 -5.71 18.86 5.39
CA GLU A 98 -6.20 19.43 6.65
C GLU A 98 -5.18 19.41 7.80
N ASN A 99 -4.12 18.60 7.72
CA ASN A 99 -3.22 18.40 8.85
C ASN A 99 -2.29 19.59 9.07
N PRO A 100 -2.39 20.30 10.22
CA PRO A 100 -1.57 21.47 10.49
C PRO A 100 -0.06 21.16 10.55
N ALA A 101 0.33 19.95 11.04
CA ALA A 101 1.73 19.55 11.08
C ALA A 101 2.28 19.34 9.67
N VAL A 102 1.50 18.72 8.76
CA VAL A 102 1.88 18.56 7.35
C VAL A 102 2.07 19.94 6.71
N HIS A 103 1.12 20.86 6.89
CA HIS A 103 1.22 22.22 6.34
C HIS A 103 2.41 23.00 6.90
N TYR A 104 2.70 22.82 8.18
CA TYR A 104 3.82 23.52 8.82
C TYR A 104 5.18 23.07 8.26
N TYR A 105 5.39 21.75 8.06
CA TYR A 105 6.68 21.23 7.62
C TYR A 105 6.83 21.12 6.10
N PHE A 106 5.76 20.93 5.35
CA PHE A 106 5.79 20.64 3.90
C PHE A 106 5.03 21.67 3.05
N GLY A 107 4.26 22.56 3.68
CA GLY A 107 3.38 23.49 2.98
C GLY A 107 2.14 22.83 2.40
N ASP A 108 1.40 23.57 1.56
CA ASP A 108 0.25 23.05 0.84
C ASP A 108 0.69 22.26 -0.38
N LEU A 109 0.46 20.95 -0.35
CA LEU A 109 0.76 20.01 -1.42
C LEU A 109 -0.45 19.66 -2.29
N THR A 110 -1.62 20.28 -2.08
CA THR A 110 -2.84 20.01 -2.85
C THR A 110 -2.68 20.40 -4.31
N GLY A 111 -2.77 19.44 -5.21
CA GLY A 111 -2.61 19.65 -6.66
C GLY A 111 -3.92 19.97 -7.38
N SER A 112 -3.86 19.98 -8.71
CA SER A 112 -4.99 20.40 -9.57
C SER A 112 -6.12 19.38 -9.66
N LYS A 113 -5.89 18.12 -9.30
CA LYS A 113 -6.90 17.06 -9.31
C LYS A 113 -7.05 16.49 -7.91
N TRP A 114 -8.26 16.63 -7.34
CA TRP A 114 -8.59 16.17 -6.01
C TRP A 114 -9.99 15.56 -6.00
N THR A 115 -10.07 14.26 -6.22
CA THR A 115 -11.33 13.52 -6.28
C THR A 115 -11.30 12.33 -5.30
N LYS A 116 -12.46 11.74 -5.03
CA LYS A 116 -12.57 10.57 -4.16
C LYS A 116 -11.72 9.36 -4.59
N THR A 117 -11.39 9.27 -5.88
CA THR A 117 -10.70 8.09 -6.44
C THR A 117 -9.33 8.39 -7.06
N ASP A 118 -8.94 9.68 -7.12
CA ASP A 118 -7.74 10.09 -7.85
C ASP A 118 -7.29 11.46 -7.36
N ILE A 119 -6.16 11.53 -6.68
CA ILE A 119 -5.56 12.77 -6.18
C ILE A 119 -4.18 12.99 -6.77
N TRP A 120 -3.88 14.25 -7.09
CA TRP A 120 -2.58 14.71 -7.56
C TRP A 120 -2.03 15.75 -6.62
N LEU A 121 -0.74 15.65 -6.31
CA LEU A 121 -0.04 16.57 -5.43
C LEU A 121 0.79 17.57 -6.25
N LYS A 122 1.14 18.71 -5.65
CA LYS A 122 2.01 19.74 -6.27
C LYS A 122 3.44 19.27 -6.55
N ASN A 123 3.90 18.21 -5.88
CA ASN A 123 5.20 17.56 -6.13
C ASN A 123 5.10 16.42 -7.16
N ASP A 124 4.05 16.44 -7.99
CA ASP A 124 3.77 15.46 -9.04
C ASP A 124 3.49 14.03 -8.56
N CYS A 125 3.33 13.83 -7.25
CA CYS A 125 2.84 12.55 -6.71
C CYS A 125 1.36 12.36 -7.03
N ARG A 126 0.95 11.08 -7.13
CA ARG A 126 -0.44 10.72 -7.44
C ARG A 126 -0.85 9.44 -6.72
N MET A 127 -2.09 9.41 -6.24
CA MET A 127 -2.72 8.19 -5.73
C MET A 127 -4.06 7.96 -6.40
N ILE A 128 -4.35 6.69 -6.73
CA ILE A 128 -5.65 6.25 -7.23
C ILE A 128 -6.18 5.06 -6.42
N ALA A 129 -7.50 5.06 -6.21
CA ALA A 129 -8.24 3.98 -5.56
C ALA A 129 -8.94 3.10 -6.58
N LYS A 130 -8.84 1.77 -6.41
CA LYS A 130 -9.43 0.75 -7.26
C LYS A 130 -10.02 -0.39 -6.44
N GLY A 131 -10.95 -1.13 -7.02
CA GLY A 131 -11.38 -2.43 -6.52
C GLY A 131 -10.65 -3.58 -7.21
N THR A 132 -10.66 -4.75 -6.59
CA THR A 132 -10.13 -6.00 -7.16
C THR A 132 -10.78 -6.29 -8.52
N SER A 133 -10.00 -6.81 -9.44
CA SER A 133 -10.39 -7.10 -10.83
C SER A 133 -10.70 -5.88 -11.71
N GLN A 134 -10.63 -4.65 -11.19
CA GLN A 134 -10.74 -3.47 -12.03
C GLN A 134 -9.50 -3.29 -12.91
N ARG A 135 -9.66 -2.55 -14.00
CA ARG A 135 -8.56 -2.24 -14.94
C ARG A 135 -7.49 -1.39 -14.26
N ILE A 136 -6.31 -1.98 -14.03
CA ILE A 136 -5.12 -1.31 -13.47
C ILE A 136 -4.28 -0.69 -14.58
N ARG A 137 -4.11 -1.40 -15.71
CA ARG A 137 -3.30 -0.95 -16.85
C ARG A 137 -3.93 0.24 -17.60
N GLY A 138 -3.08 1.00 -18.28
CA GLY A 138 -3.50 2.08 -19.19
C GLY A 138 -3.58 3.46 -18.53
N LYS A 139 -3.35 3.58 -17.23
CA LYS A 139 -3.08 4.87 -16.59
C LYS A 139 -1.58 5.08 -16.48
N LYS A 140 -1.11 6.19 -17.02
CA LYS A 140 0.28 6.64 -16.93
C LYS A 140 0.27 8.01 -16.26
N GLN A 141 1.32 8.31 -15.52
CA GLN A 141 1.62 9.65 -15.05
C GLN A 141 3.00 10.03 -15.58
N LEU A 142 3.12 11.15 -16.31
CA LEU A 142 4.38 11.60 -16.89
C LEU A 142 5.14 10.46 -17.59
N SER A 143 4.43 9.59 -18.33
CA SER A 143 4.95 8.38 -18.98
C SER A 143 5.44 7.27 -18.02
N THR A 144 5.21 7.37 -16.73
CA THR A 144 5.67 6.42 -15.71
C THR A 144 4.58 5.40 -15.36
N ARG A 145 5.00 4.17 -15.02
CA ARG A 145 4.17 3.13 -14.41
C ARG A 145 4.04 3.38 -12.91
N TYR A 146 3.28 2.55 -12.20
CA TYR A 146 3.16 2.65 -10.77
C TYR A 146 4.49 2.43 -10.06
N THR A 147 4.82 3.30 -9.09
CA THR A 147 5.95 3.12 -8.18
C THR A 147 5.58 2.23 -7.00
N LEU A 148 4.27 2.13 -6.70
CA LEU A 148 3.74 1.22 -5.69
C LEU A 148 2.31 0.82 -6.05
N ILE A 149 2.00 -0.47 -5.95
CA ILE A 149 0.63 -0.96 -5.87
C ILE A 149 0.46 -1.64 -4.50
N VAL A 150 -0.57 -1.23 -3.76
CA VAL A 150 -1.00 -1.87 -2.51
C VAL A 150 -2.26 -2.65 -2.80
N LEU A 151 -2.23 -3.96 -2.60
CA LEU A 151 -3.39 -4.84 -2.56
C LEU A 151 -3.75 -5.04 -1.09
N ASP A 152 -4.83 -4.40 -0.63
CA ASP A 152 -5.20 -4.36 0.78
C ASP A 152 -6.54 -5.06 1.00
N ASP A 153 -6.52 -6.16 1.76
CA ASP A 153 -7.67 -7.05 1.99
C ASP A 153 -8.46 -7.35 0.68
N PHE A 154 -7.72 -7.56 -0.42
CA PHE A 154 -8.26 -7.74 -1.77
C PHE A 154 -8.90 -9.11 -2.00
N GLU A 155 -8.64 -10.09 -1.10
CA GLU A 155 -9.30 -11.39 -1.03
C GLU A 155 -10.31 -11.41 0.11
N SER A 156 -11.50 -11.96 -0.16
CA SER A 156 -12.57 -12.15 0.80
C SER A 156 -13.17 -13.55 0.67
N GLU A 157 -14.00 -13.97 1.62
CA GLU A 157 -14.78 -15.20 1.51
C GLU A 157 -15.67 -15.19 0.24
N GLY A 158 -16.18 -14.01 -0.15
CA GLY A 158 -17.04 -13.84 -1.32
C GLY A 158 -16.30 -14.09 -2.63
N ASN A 159 -15.14 -13.44 -2.82
CA ASN A 159 -14.41 -13.53 -4.08
C ASN A 159 -13.42 -14.71 -4.16
N THR A 160 -13.27 -15.50 -3.07
CA THR A 160 -12.45 -16.72 -3.04
C THR A 160 -13.27 -18.00 -2.95
N LYS A 161 -14.60 -17.91 -3.04
CA LYS A 161 -15.52 -19.01 -2.80
C LYS A 161 -15.33 -20.19 -3.77
N THR A 162 -15.14 -19.92 -5.05
CA THR A 162 -14.98 -20.96 -6.08
C THR A 162 -13.54 -21.06 -6.59
N PRO A 163 -13.10 -22.24 -7.10
CA PRO A 163 -11.78 -22.36 -7.73
C PRO A 163 -11.57 -21.37 -8.88
N GLU A 164 -12.61 -21.12 -9.67
CA GLU A 164 -12.58 -20.21 -10.82
C GLU A 164 -12.34 -18.77 -10.36
N SER A 165 -13.01 -18.33 -9.28
CA SER A 165 -12.82 -16.98 -8.75
C SER A 165 -11.42 -16.79 -8.16
N ARG A 166 -10.89 -17.79 -7.46
CA ARG A 166 -9.50 -17.76 -6.97
C ARG A 166 -8.49 -17.72 -8.12
N GLN A 167 -8.73 -18.51 -9.18
CA GLN A 167 -7.88 -18.47 -10.37
C GLN A 167 -7.98 -17.14 -11.11
N ALA A 168 -9.15 -16.51 -11.15
CA ALA A 168 -9.33 -15.20 -11.73
C ALA A 168 -8.52 -14.12 -11.00
N ILE A 169 -8.48 -14.16 -9.65
CA ILE A 169 -7.64 -13.26 -8.84
C ILE A 169 -6.16 -13.49 -9.17
N ARG A 170 -5.68 -14.73 -9.19
CA ARG A 170 -4.30 -15.07 -9.56
C ARG A 170 -3.93 -14.51 -10.94
N ASN A 171 -4.78 -14.77 -11.93
CA ASN A 171 -4.59 -14.28 -13.30
C ASN A 171 -4.58 -12.75 -13.35
N TRP A 172 -5.46 -12.08 -12.61
CA TRP A 172 -5.50 -10.63 -12.56
C TRP A 172 -4.23 -10.04 -11.93
N VAL A 173 -3.75 -10.59 -10.82
CA VAL A 173 -2.50 -10.15 -10.20
C VAL A 173 -1.32 -10.34 -11.16
N THR A 174 -1.17 -11.52 -11.74
CA THR A 174 0.00 -11.83 -12.61
C THR A 174 -0.07 -11.13 -13.96
N ALA A 175 -1.25 -11.03 -14.57
CA ALA A 175 -1.42 -10.50 -15.91
C ALA A 175 -1.75 -9.00 -15.96
N ALA A 176 -2.26 -8.39 -14.90
CA ALA A 176 -2.63 -6.98 -14.89
C ALA A 176 -1.85 -6.15 -13.86
N VAL A 177 -1.71 -6.61 -12.61
CA VAL A 177 -1.05 -5.84 -11.54
C VAL A 177 0.46 -5.81 -11.73
N TYR A 178 1.12 -6.97 -11.79
CA TYR A 178 2.58 -7.05 -11.95
C TYR A 178 3.12 -6.19 -13.11
N PRO A 179 2.60 -6.32 -14.34
CA PRO A 179 3.12 -5.54 -15.45
C PRO A 179 2.76 -4.04 -15.42
N ALA A 180 1.94 -3.62 -14.46
CA ALA A 180 1.62 -2.20 -14.27
C ALA A 180 2.67 -1.47 -13.41
N ILE A 181 3.53 -2.21 -12.69
CA ILE A 181 4.59 -1.69 -11.81
C ILE A 181 5.88 -1.51 -12.61
N ASP A 182 6.64 -0.48 -12.26
CA ASP A 182 7.97 -0.20 -12.82
C ASP A 182 9.06 -0.77 -11.91
N PHE A 183 9.19 -2.11 -11.89
CA PHE A 183 10.18 -2.80 -11.04
C PHE A 183 11.62 -2.40 -11.38
N ASP A 184 11.91 -2.07 -12.64
CA ASP A 184 13.24 -1.65 -13.09
C ASP A 184 13.66 -0.32 -12.46
N LYS A 185 12.68 0.52 -12.11
CA LYS A 185 12.88 1.79 -11.40
C LYS A 185 12.59 1.72 -9.90
N GLY A 186 12.63 0.54 -9.32
CA GLY A 186 12.40 0.36 -7.88
C GLY A 186 10.94 0.37 -7.46
N GLY A 187 10.01 0.17 -8.39
CA GLY A 187 8.60 0.00 -8.07
C GLY A 187 8.33 -1.24 -7.23
N ALA A 188 7.24 -1.22 -6.44
CA ALA A 188 6.94 -2.28 -5.49
C ALA A 188 5.47 -2.73 -5.52
N LEU A 189 5.25 -3.97 -5.12
CA LEU A 189 3.95 -4.56 -4.82
C LEU A 189 3.87 -4.91 -3.34
N TRP A 190 2.89 -4.37 -2.64
CA TRP A 190 2.55 -4.76 -1.29
C TRP A 190 1.22 -5.50 -1.28
N CYS A 191 1.21 -6.70 -0.73
CA CYS A 191 0.00 -7.52 -0.54
C CYS A 191 -0.29 -7.59 0.97
N ASN A 192 -1.23 -6.81 1.45
CA ASN A 192 -1.68 -6.83 2.83
C ASN A 192 -2.96 -7.64 2.91
N GLY A 193 -3.10 -8.49 3.89
CA GLY A 193 -4.36 -9.19 4.08
C GLY A 193 -4.33 -10.27 5.14
N THR A 194 -5.47 -10.92 5.25
CA THR A 194 -5.69 -12.08 6.11
C THR A 194 -5.97 -13.29 5.22
N ILE A 195 -5.49 -14.47 5.59
CA ILE A 195 -5.81 -15.71 4.87
C ILE A 195 -7.29 -16.03 5.10
N VAL A 196 -8.07 -16.02 4.03
CA VAL A 196 -9.52 -16.29 4.04
C VAL A 196 -9.86 -17.67 3.50
N HIS A 197 -8.93 -18.32 2.78
CA HIS A 197 -9.14 -19.64 2.19
C HIS A 197 -7.79 -20.37 2.03
N TYR A 198 -7.78 -21.70 2.19
CA TYR A 198 -6.55 -22.53 2.07
C TYR A 198 -5.91 -22.48 0.67
N ASP A 199 -6.65 -22.13 -0.37
CA ASP A 199 -6.18 -21.93 -1.75
C ASP A 199 -6.33 -20.46 -2.19
N SER A 200 -6.25 -19.50 -1.26
CA SER A 200 -6.18 -18.06 -1.58
C SER A 200 -4.81 -17.68 -2.14
N PHE A 201 -4.73 -16.55 -2.82
CA PHE A 201 -3.46 -16.03 -3.35
C PHE A 201 -2.44 -15.80 -2.23
N LEU A 202 -2.86 -15.18 -1.12
CA LEU A 202 -1.98 -14.94 0.04
C LEU A 202 -1.50 -16.22 0.70
N ASN A 203 -2.37 -17.24 0.86
CA ASN A 203 -1.96 -18.51 1.42
C ASN A 203 -0.97 -19.25 0.50
N ASN A 204 -1.17 -19.15 -0.81
CA ASN A 204 -0.24 -19.77 -1.76
C ASN A 204 1.14 -19.10 -1.72
N ILE A 205 1.22 -17.76 -1.61
CA ILE A 205 2.50 -17.07 -1.38
C ILE A 205 3.17 -17.57 -0.10
N LEU A 206 2.45 -17.63 1.02
CA LEU A 206 2.99 -18.09 2.30
C LEU A 206 3.46 -19.54 2.23
N THR A 207 2.70 -20.40 1.55
CA THR A 207 3.05 -21.81 1.38
C THR A 207 4.31 -22.00 0.55
N GLU A 208 4.44 -21.30 -0.57
CA GLU A 208 5.65 -21.34 -1.41
C GLU A 208 6.86 -20.74 -0.69
N TYR A 209 6.69 -19.64 0.02
CA TYR A 209 7.73 -19.07 0.86
C TYR A 209 8.22 -20.04 1.92
N ASN A 210 7.32 -20.73 2.62
CA ASN A 210 7.68 -21.74 3.62
C ASN A 210 8.36 -22.99 3.03
N LYS A 211 8.06 -23.36 1.78
CA LYS A 211 8.76 -24.44 1.07
C LYS A 211 10.20 -24.08 0.73
N THR A 212 10.42 -22.86 0.25
CA THR A 212 11.76 -22.35 -0.11
C THR A 212 12.64 -22.13 1.10
N ARG A 213 12.07 -21.91 2.30
CA ARG A 213 12.82 -21.73 3.56
C ARG A 213 13.26 -23.03 4.26
N LYS A 214 12.94 -24.19 3.73
CA LYS A 214 13.39 -25.48 4.31
C LYS A 214 14.90 -25.70 4.27
N ASP A 215 15.67 -24.76 3.72
CA ASP A 215 17.14 -24.74 3.74
C ASP A 215 17.78 -24.21 5.04
N GLY A 216 16.96 -23.82 6.05
CA GLY A 216 17.44 -23.45 7.39
C GLY A 216 17.86 -21.99 7.57
N THR A 217 17.57 -21.09 6.64
CA THR A 217 17.80 -19.64 6.83
C THR A 217 16.65 -19.00 7.60
N GLU A 218 16.89 -18.54 8.84
CA GLU A 218 16.02 -17.64 9.57
C GLU A 218 16.29 -16.18 9.18
N TYR A 219 15.20 -15.41 9.04
CA TYR A 219 15.27 -13.95 8.95
C TYR A 219 14.65 -13.32 10.20
#